data_455a5a228aa68818ee67be05675f8284
#
_entry.id   455a5a228aa68818ee67be05675f8284
#
_cell.length_a   1.000
_cell.length_b   1.000
_cell.length_c   1.000
_cell.angle_alpha   90.00
_cell.angle_beta   90.00
_cell.angle_gamma   90.00
#
_symmetry.space_group_name_H-M   'P 1'
#
loop_
_entity.id
_entity.type
_entity.pdbx_description
1 polymer ?
#
loop_
_entity_poly.entity_id
_entity_poly.type
_entity_poly.pdbx_seq_one_letter_code
_entity_poly.pdbx_strand_id
1 'polypeptide(L)'
;NYSRNDTIPMGTGFIFMTQQPSWTRFYAVDNENKAHVFQSTSGETTLGLERNEATSAKNSGWNLVGNPYANYYSIQSMDFSKAVTVWNGASYDAVFPSDDDLALKPGQAFFVQCPSGVESITLPGSGRQLTAEVTGGAKARSASARDTRRLINLSLTDSQFTDKTRVVLNEEASMDYELEHDAGKFMSMRPEVPQLYSLGTDGTKYAINERPMDDGTVRLGLYIPADGDYTLTITRNDAEQVLLTDSETGKTIDLTEGSYRFHARKGTYNNRLMLTFGTVTGMDDVRWTMYDE
;
A
#
# COMPACT_ATOMS: atom_id res chain seq x y z
N ASN A 1 12.44 0.35 22.68
CA ASN A 1 11.70 -0.69 23.41
C ASN A 1 11.00 -0.03 24.61
N TYR A 2 9.68 -0.18 24.69
CA TYR A 2 8.89 0.28 25.83
C TYR A 2 8.74 -0.86 26.85
N SER A 3 8.83 -0.54 28.12
CA SER A 3 8.57 -1.44 29.23
C SER A 3 7.12 -1.30 29.71
N ARG A 4 6.71 -2.17 30.65
CA ARG A 4 5.34 -2.14 31.20
C ARG A 4 4.95 -0.80 31.84
N ASN A 5 5.95 -0.04 32.30
CA ASN A 5 5.72 1.21 33.04
C ASN A 5 6.03 2.46 32.21
N ASP A 6 6.37 2.30 30.92
CA ASP A 6 6.67 3.43 30.07
C ASP A 6 5.38 4.07 29.54
N THR A 7 5.39 5.39 29.42
CA THR A 7 4.30 6.14 28.81
C THR A 7 4.59 6.29 27.32
N ILE A 8 3.60 5.98 26.49
CA ILE A 8 3.65 6.19 25.05
C ILE A 8 3.02 7.56 24.79
N PRO A 9 3.77 8.52 24.19
CA PRO A 9 3.21 9.82 23.83
C PRO A 9 2.03 9.67 22.86
N MET A 10 1.08 10.62 22.94
CA MET A 10 -0.03 10.68 21.99
C MET A 10 0.48 10.81 20.55
N GLY A 11 -0.09 10.03 19.64
CA GLY A 11 0.32 10.02 18.23
C GLY A 11 1.54 9.16 17.91
N THR A 12 2.22 8.61 18.91
CA THR A 12 3.30 7.63 18.69
C THR A 12 2.71 6.28 18.31
N GLY A 13 3.09 5.78 17.14
CA GLY A 13 2.77 4.42 16.73
C GLY A 13 3.72 3.39 17.36
N PHE A 14 3.24 2.20 17.62
CA PHE A 14 4.06 1.08 18.09
C PHE A 14 3.50 -0.25 17.58
N ILE A 15 4.39 -1.23 17.48
CA ILE A 15 4.01 -2.61 17.15
C ILE A 15 4.01 -3.42 18.43
N PHE A 16 2.89 -4.06 18.73
CA PHE A 16 2.74 -4.93 19.88
C PHE A 16 2.53 -6.37 19.42
N MET A 17 3.33 -7.28 19.95
CA MET A 17 3.24 -8.70 19.69
C MET A 17 3.12 -9.48 21.00
N THR A 18 2.20 -10.45 21.04
CA THR A 18 2.08 -11.40 22.15
C THR A 18 2.39 -12.81 21.66
N GLN A 19 3.06 -13.62 22.48
CA GLN A 19 3.33 -15.03 22.18
C GLN A 19 2.10 -15.92 22.36
N GLN A 20 1.13 -15.45 23.13
CA GLN A 20 -0.11 -16.15 23.43
C GLN A 20 -1.29 -15.20 23.20
N PRO A 21 -2.47 -15.69 22.74
CA PRO A 21 -3.68 -14.90 22.75
C PRO A 21 -3.95 -14.38 24.16
N SER A 22 -3.91 -13.07 24.33
CA SER A 22 -4.11 -12.42 25.63
C SER A 22 -4.77 -11.06 25.43
N TRP A 23 -5.52 -10.63 26.44
CA TRP A 23 -6.06 -9.29 26.50
C TRP A 23 -4.96 -8.33 26.97
N THR A 24 -4.67 -7.33 26.17
CA THR A 24 -3.78 -6.22 26.54
C THR A 24 -4.61 -4.96 26.66
N ARG A 25 -4.47 -4.25 27.77
CA ARG A 25 -5.12 -2.97 28.01
C ARG A 25 -4.08 -1.87 28.06
N PHE A 26 -4.32 -0.83 27.31
CA PHE A 26 -3.58 0.43 27.43
C PHE A 26 -4.46 1.40 28.21
N TYR A 27 -3.86 2.07 29.18
CA TYR A 27 -4.56 3.04 30.01
C TYR A 27 -4.07 4.44 29.64
N ALA A 28 -5.00 5.39 29.54
CA ALA A 28 -4.62 6.80 29.58
C ALA A 28 -4.13 7.12 30.98
N VAL A 29 -2.96 7.71 31.09
CA VAL A 29 -2.36 8.12 32.36
C VAL A 29 -1.90 9.58 32.27
N ASP A 30 -1.90 10.28 33.40
CA ASP A 30 -1.30 11.59 33.53
C ASP A 30 0.21 11.51 33.86
N ASN A 31 0.83 12.67 34.06
CA ASN A 31 2.25 12.75 34.42
C ASN A 31 2.57 12.13 35.81
N GLU A 32 1.55 11.81 36.61
CA GLU A 32 1.68 11.14 37.91
C GLU A 32 1.35 9.64 37.83
N ASN A 33 1.20 9.09 36.61
CA ASN A 33 0.78 7.70 36.31
C ASN A 33 -0.61 7.33 36.88
N LYS A 34 -1.47 8.30 37.12
CA LYS A 34 -2.86 8.04 37.51
C LYS A 34 -3.68 7.76 36.27
N ALA A 35 -4.46 6.70 36.27
CA ALA A 35 -5.35 6.33 35.17
C ALA A 35 -6.43 7.41 34.94
N HIS A 36 -6.58 7.80 33.70
CA HIS A 36 -7.58 8.75 33.23
C HIS A 36 -8.51 8.11 32.20
N VAL A 37 -9.66 8.73 32.03
CA VAL A 37 -10.52 8.44 30.89
C VAL A 37 -9.85 9.02 29.63
N PHE A 38 -9.80 8.26 28.55
CA PHE A 38 -9.32 8.73 27.27
C PHE A 38 -10.08 10.01 26.88
N GLN A 39 -9.39 11.13 26.87
CA GLN A 39 -9.98 12.39 26.39
C GLN A 39 -9.65 12.52 24.92
N SER A 40 -10.68 12.45 24.09
CA SER A 40 -10.56 12.77 22.66
C SER A 40 -10.30 14.26 22.50
N THR A 41 -9.20 14.63 21.87
CA THR A 41 -9.07 16.00 21.36
C THR A 41 -10.10 16.26 20.27
N SER A 42 -10.66 17.46 20.25
CA SER A 42 -11.60 17.89 19.18
C SER A 42 -10.91 18.76 18.12
N GLY A 43 -9.72 19.24 18.41
CA GLY A 43 -8.96 20.12 17.55
C GLY A 43 -8.05 19.40 16.57
N GLU A 44 -7.26 20.19 15.90
CA GLU A 44 -6.16 19.72 15.06
C GLU A 44 -5.06 19.09 15.90
N THR A 45 -4.39 18.10 15.38
CA THR A 45 -3.23 17.47 16.02
C THR A 45 -2.08 17.41 15.03
N THR A 46 -0.92 17.88 15.44
CA THR A 46 0.33 17.79 14.69
C THR A 46 1.19 16.67 15.25
N LEU A 47 1.64 15.76 14.39
CA LEU A 47 2.52 14.65 14.73
C LEU A 47 3.91 14.93 14.15
N GLY A 48 4.93 14.95 15.02
CA GLY A 48 6.32 15.10 14.59
C GLY A 48 6.80 13.91 13.75
N LEU A 49 7.58 14.19 12.71
CA LEU A 49 8.23 13.21 11.88
C LEU A 49 9.74 13.38 11.94
N GLU A 50 10.45 12.27 11.83
CA GLU A 50 11.90 12.26 11.74
C GLU A 50 12.31 11.67 10.39
N ARG A 51 13.29 12.32 9.74
CA ARG A 51 13.90 11.77 8.54
C ARG A 51 15.25 11.17 8.89
N ASN A 52 15.26 9.87 9.13
CA ASN A 52 16.50 9.11 9.25
C ASN A 52 16.95 8.69 7.85
N GLU A 53 18.13 9.17 7.44
CA GLU A 53 18.68 8.83 6.13
C GLU A 53 19.20 7.39 6.11
N ALA A 54 18.85 6.67 5.07
CA ALA A 54 19.33 5.33 4.77
C ALA A 54 20.11 5.31 3.44
N THR A 55 20.65 4.16 3.08
CA THR A 55 21.44 3.99 1.86
C THR A 55 20.65 4.17 0.55
N SER A 56 19.31 4.18 0.64
CA SER A 56 18.44 4.42 -0.52
C SER A 56 17.20 5.20 -0.11
N ALA A 57 16.65 5.99 -1.04
CA ALA A 57 15.47 6.81 -0.82
C ALA A 57 14.27 6.01 -0.28
N LYS A 58 14.04 4.79 -0.80
CA LYS A 58 12.97 3.90 -0.37
C LYS A 58 13.05 3.43 1.08
N ASN A 59 14.23 3.53 1.71
CA ASN A 59 14.46 3.11 3.09
C ASN A 59 14.60 4.29 4.06
N SER A 60 14.64 5.52 3.55
CA SER A 60 14.82 6.74 4.34
C SER A 60 13.50 7.30 4.84
N GLY A 61 13.50 7.91 6.02
CA GLY A 61 12.41 8.72 6.52
C GLY A 61 11.16 7.96 7.02
N TRP A 62 11.24 6.66 7.28
CA TRP A 62 10.10 5.90 7.78
C TRP A 62 9.75 6.26 9.23
N ASN A 63 8.48 6.58 9.46
CA ASN A 63 7.90 6.87 10.76
C ASN A 63 6.68 5.99 11.00
N LEU A 64 6.50 5.55 12.23
CA LEU A 64 5.29 4.90 12.69
C LEU A 64 4.57 5.85 13.64
N VAL A 65 3.44 6.36 13.19
CA VAL A 65 2.60 7.31 13.92
C VAL A 65 1.22 6.71 14.18
N GLY A 66 0.40 7.32 15.01
CA GLY A 66 -0.90 6.78 15.38
C GLY A 66 -2.01 7.81 15.26
N ASN A 67 -3.21 7.37 14.87
CA ASN A 67 -4.41 8.17 14.93
C ASN A 67 -4.64 8.64 16.39
N PRO A 68 -4.50 9.96 16.69
CA PRO A 68 -4.59 10.46 18.07
C PRO A 68 -6.03 10.59 18.58
N TYR A 69 -7.00 10.34 17.69
CA TYR A 69 -8.41 10.52 18.02
C TYR A 69 -9.06 9.22 18.48
N ALA A 70 -10.03 9.34 19.39
CA ALA A 70 -10.91 8.23 19.78
C ALA A 70 -12.02 7.94 18.72
N ASN A 71 -11.86 8.48 17.52
CA ASN A 71 -12.74 8.36 16.39
C ASN A 71 -12.01 7.71 15.21
N TYR A 72 -12.74 7.19 14.23
CA TYR A 72 -12.19 6.92 12.92
C TYR A 72 -11.68 8.22 12.31
N TYR A 73 -10.71 8.13 11.43
CA TYR A 73 -10.11 9.30 10.80
C TYR A 73 -9.88 9.04 9.30
N SER A 74 -10.41 9.92 8.45
CA SER A 74 -10.19 9.87 7.00
C SER A 74 -8.78 10.34 6.65
N ILE A 75 -7.99 9.50 5.97
CA ILE A 75 -6.63 9.88 5.54
C ILE A 75 -6.66 11.03 4.52
N GLN A 76 -7.72 11.20 3.74
CA GLN A 76 -7.88 12.32 2.80
C GLN A 76 -7.92 13.68 3.49
N SER A 77 -8.23 13.71 4.78
CA SER A 77 -8.27 14.94 5.57
C SER A 77 -6.91 15.34 6.15
N MET A 78 -5.88 14.48 6.05
CA MET A 78 -4.53 14.81 6.50
C MET A 78 -3.93 15.91 5.62
N ASP A 79 -3.10 16.76 6.23
CA ASP A 79 -2.16 17.58 5.49
C ASP A 79 -0.89 16.76 5.18
N PHE A 80 -1.05 15.74 4.36
CA PHE A 80 0.00 14.85 3.93
C PHE A 80 -0.37 14.18 2.61
N SER A 81 0.47 14.30 1.60
CA SER A 81 0.19 13.86 0.24
C SER A 81 0.86 12.54 -0.15
N LYS A 82 1.73 11.98 0.71
CA LYS A 82 2.46 10.74 0.41
C LYS A 82 1.67 9.51 0.85
N ALA A 83 2.14 8.34 0.48
CA ALA A 83 1.48 7.10 0.84
C ALA A 83 1.40 6.89 2.35
N VAL A 84 0.24 6.43 2.79
CA VAL A 84 -0.04 5.93 4.14
C VAL A 84 -0.10 4.41 4.08
N THR A 85 0.68 3.73 4.92
CA THR A 85 0.72 2.26 4.95
C THR A 85 0.18 1.75 6.28
N VAL A 86 -0.83 0.91 6.23
CA VAL A 86 -1.53 0.39 7.42
C VAL A 86 -1.48 -1.12 7.48
N TRP A 87 -1.42 -1.66 8.70
CA TRP A 87 -1.62 -3.08 8.95
C TRP A 87 -3.12 -3.42 8.96
N ASN A 88 -3.56 -4.34 8.11
CA ASN A 88 -4.97 -4.74 7.99
C ASN A 88 -5.33 -5.99 8.81
N GLY A 89 -4.37 -6.58 9.52
CA GLY A 89 -4.51 -7.83 10.28
C GLY A 89 -3.82 -9.03 9.62
N ALA A 90 -3.51 -8.94 8.34
CA ALA A 90 -2.83 -9.98 7.57
C ALA A 90 -1.63 -9.45 6.78
N SER A 91 -1.79 -8.33 6.11
CA SER A 91 -0.75 -7.67 5.30
C SER A 91 -0.75 -6.17 5.50
N TYR A 92 0.10 -5.47 4.78
CA TYR A 92 0.17 -4.01 4.78
C TYR A 92 -0.48 -3.46 3.52
N ASP A 93 -1.47 -2.59 3.68
CA ASP A 93 -2.11 -1.84 2.61
C ASP A 93 -1.47 -0.45 2.51
N ALA A 94 -0.95 -0.09 1.34
CA ALA A 94 -0.46 1.25 1.05
C ALA A 94 -1.50 2.01 0.23
N VAL A 95 -1.77 3.27 0.60
CA VAL A 95 -2.79 4.12 -0.02
C VAL A 95 -2.28 5.54 -0.11
N PHE A 96 -2.41 6.17 -1.28
CA PHE A 96 -2.25 7.61 -1.41
C PHE A 96 -3.57 8.31 -1.09
N PRO A 97 -3.57 9.31 -0.18
CA PRO A 97 -4.78 10.07 0.15
C PRO A 97 -5.43 10.77 -1.04
N SER A 98 -4.65 11.02 -2.10
CA SER A 98 -5.15 11.58 -3.36
C SER A 98 -5.96 10.62 -4.22
N ASP A 99 -5.72 9.32 -4.09
CA ASP A 99 -6.28 8.30 -4.98
C ASP A 99 -7.47 7.58 -4.34
N ASP A 100 -7.34 7.24 -3.06
CA ASP A 100 -8.38 6.54 -2.31
C ASP A 100 -8.50 7.11 -0.90
N ASP A 101 -9.64 6.90 -0.26
CA ASP A 101 -9.78 7.17 1.16
C ASP A 101 -9.67 5.87 1.98
N LEU A 102 -9.17 6.03 3.18
CA LEU A 102 -9.06 4.98 4.19
C LEU A 102 -9.43 5.57 5.56
N ALA A 103 -10.34 4.91 6.26
CA ALA A 103 -10.67 5.30 7.62
C ALA A 103 -9.74 4.57 8.61
N LEU A 104 -8.80 5.31 9.19
CA LEU A 104 -7.99 4.82 10.31
C LEU A 104 -8.89 4.58 11.53
N LYS A 105 -8.78 3.40 12.14
CA LYS A 105 -9.49 3.09 13.39
C LYS A 105 -9.00 3.97 14.54
N PRO A 106 -9.79 4.17 15.62
CA PRO A 106 -9.32 4.81 16.82
C PRO A 106 -8.02 4.20 17.32
N GLY A 107 -6.97 5.03 17.49
CA GLY A 107 -5.65 4.57 17.93
C GLY A 107 -4.88 3.68 16.96
N GLN A 108 -5.35 3.49 15.72
CA GLN A 108 -4.62 2.70 14.72
C GLN A 108 -3.32 3.39 14.34
N ALA A 109 -2.21 2.63 14.41
CA ALA A 109 -0.92 3.08 13.90
C ALA A 109 -0.83 2.89 12.37
N PHE A 110 -0.05 3.76 11.75
CA PHE A 110 0.22 3.73 10.31
C PHE A 110 1.65 4.21 10.04
N PHE A 111 2.24 3.69 8.99
CA PHE A 111 3.54 4.12 8.52
C PHE A 111 3.39 5.23 7.49
N VAL A 112 4.28 6.20 7.58
CA VAL A 112 4.49 7.26 6.58
C VAL A 112 5.98 7.42 6.32
N GLN A 113 6.33 7.81 5.12
CA GLN A 113 7.71 8.13 4.76
C GLN A 113 7.86 9.66 4.72
N CYS A 114 8.71 10.19 5.61
CA CYS A 114 8.95 11.63 5.76
C CYS A 114 9.76 12.16 4.55
N PRO A 115 9.22 13.12 3.77
CA PRO A 115 9.97 13.79 2.72
C PRO A 115 11.11 14.64 3.29
N SER A 116 12.07 15.02 2.44
CA SER A 116 13.10 15.96 2.84
C SER A 116 12.48 17.34 3.16
N GLY A 117 12.89 17.92 4.30
CA GLY A 117 12.38 19.24 4.72
C GLY A 117 10.98 19.23 5.35
N VAL A 118 10.37 18.07 5.56
CA VAL A 118 9.11 17.91 6.31
C VAL A 118 9.44 17.39 7.70
N GLU A 119 8.90 18.04 8.73
CA GLU A 119 9.16 17.69 10.14
C GLU A 119 7.89 17.23 10.87
N SER A 120 6.73 17.33 10.24
CA SER A 120 5.47 16.94 10.86
C SER A 120 4.38 16.68 9.82
N ILE A 121 3.34 15.99 10.26
CA ILE A 121 2.05 15.91 9.57
C ILE A 121 0.96 16.46 10.48
N THR A 122 -0.03 17.09 9.86
CA THR A 122 -1.17 17.65 10.57
C THR A 122 -2.43 16.84 10.27
N LEU A 123 -3.16 16.52 11.33
CA LEU A 123 -4.46 15.88 11.28
C LEU A 123 -5.53 16.87 11.70
N PRO A 124 -6.19 17.57 10.76
CA PRO A 124 -7.32 18.45 11.08
C PRO A 124 -8.46 17.71 11.77
N GLY A 125 -9.05 18.31 12.79
CA GLY A 125 -10.17 17.71 13.52
C GLY A 125 -11.39 17.38 12.68
N SER A 126 -11.51 18.03 11.51
CA SER A 126 -12.59 17.78 10.53
C SER A 126 -12.52 16.39 9.86
N GLY A 127 -11.36 15.72 9.90
CA GLY A 127 -11.21 14.39 9.35
C GLY A 127 -11.76 13.25 10.23
N ARG A 128 -12.26 13.58 11.44
CA ARG A 128 -12.84 12.59 12.36
C ARG A 128 -14.20 12.10 11.86
N GLN A 129 -14.44 10.81 12.00
CA GLN A 129 -15.67 10.14 11.60
C GLN A 129 -16.18 9.22 12.73
N LEU A 130 -17.49 9.00 12.79
CA LEU A 130 -18.08 8.10 13.79
C LEU A 130 -18.04 6.63 13.36
N THR A 131 -17.93 6.38 12.07
CA THR A 131 -17.96 5.02 11.48
C THR A 131 -16.73 4.79 10.61
N ALA A 132 -16.48 3.51 10.30
CA ALA A 132 -15.44 3.12 9.34
C ALA A 132 -15.85 3.43 7.88
N GLU A 133 -17.11 3.75 7.63
CA GLU A 133 -17.58 4.08 6.30
C GLU A 133 -17.00 5.42 5.88
N VAL A 134 -16.35 5.41 4.74
CA VAL A 134 -15.82 6.60 4.11
C VAL A 134 -17.00 7.36 3.49
N THR A 135 -17.48 8.38 4.18
CA THR A 135 -18.61 9.21 3.72
C THR A 135 -18.20 10.33 2.75
N GLY A 136 -16.92 10.54 2.57
CA GLY A 136 -16.36 11.47 1.57
C GLY A 136 -16.11 10.72 0.28
N GLY A 137 -16.84 10.99 -0.77
CA GLY A 137 -16.37 10.68 -2.11
C GLY A 137 -14.96 11.24 -2.28
N ALA A 138 -14.09 10.53 -3.02
CA ALA A 138 -12.76 11.02 -3.35
C ALA A 138 -12.85 12.54 -3.54
N LYS A 139 -12.03 13.32 -2.81
CA LYS A 139 -11.89 14.75 -3.15
C LYS A 139 -11.57 14.73 -4.62
N ALA A 140 -12.58 15.10 -5.44
CA ALA A 140 -12.36 15.20 -6.86
C ALA A 140 -11.14 16.10 -6.98
N ARG A 141 -10.01 15.53 -7.41
CA ARG A 141 -8.87 16.35 -7.82
C ARG A 141 -9.50 17.44 -8.68
N SER A 142 -9.30 18.70 -8.33
CA SER A 142 -9.83 19.79 -9.13
C SER A 142 -9.40 19.46 -10.56
N ALA A 143 -10.37 19.42 -11.47
CA ALA A 143 -10.18 18.98 -12.85
C ALA A 143 -9.35 19.99 -13.67
N SER A 144 -8.20 20.38 -13.15
CA SER A 144 -7.18 21.20 -13.80
C SER A 144 -6.05 20.28 -14.24
N ALA A 145 -6.02 19.98 -15.50
CA ALA A 145 -5.25 19.01 -16.24
C ALA A 145 -5.91 17.61 -16.22
N ARG A 146 -6.12 17.05 -17.40
CA ARG A 146 -6.57 15.66 -17.57
C ARG A 146 -5.68 14.77 -16.74
N ASP A 147 -6.21 14.15 -15.69
CA ASP A 147 -5.51 13.09 -14.98
C ASP A 147 -5.32 11.95 -15.98
N THR A 148 -4.15 11.86 -16.58
CA THR A 148 -3.77 10.84 -17.56
C THR A 148 -3.34 9.56 -16.88
N ARG A 149 -3.29 9.56 -15.54
CA ARG A 149 -2.91 8.38 -14.73
C ARG A 149 -3.93 7.27 -14.88
N ARG A 150 -3.46 6.06 -15.07
CA ARG A 150 -4.28 4.86 -15.14
C ARG A 150 -3.92 3.94 -14.01
N LEU A 151 -4.86 3.72 -13.08
CA LEU A 151 -4.65 2.92 -11.89
C LEU A 151 -5.10 1.48 -12.14
N ILE A 152 -4.22 0.53 -11.88
CA ILE A 152 -4.47 -0.90 -11.96
C ILE A 152 -4.21 -1.53 -10.60
N ASN A 153 -5.27 -1.93 -9.90
CA ASN A 153 -5.17 -2.61 -8.62
C ASN A 153 -5.26 -4.12 -8.82
N LEU A 154 -4.30 -4.83 -8.22
CA LEU A 154 -4.26 -6.28 -8.25
C LEU A 154 -4.33 -6.85 -6.85
N SER A 155 -4.95 -8.01 -6.72
CA SER A 155 -4.96 -8.81 -5.49
C SER A 155 -4.52 -10.23 -5.78
N LEU A 156 -3.73 -10.80 -4.86
CA LEU A 156 -3.38 -12.21 -4.80
C LEU A 156 -4.09 -12.84 -3.61
N THR A 157 -4.89 -13.85 -3.87
CA THR A 157 -5.71 -14.51 -2.85
C THR A 157 -5.42 -16.00 -2.82
N ASP A 158 -5.29 -16.58 -1.64
CA ASP A 158 -5.42 -18.01 -1.38
C ASP A 158 -6.79 -18.31 -0.75
N SER A 159 -6.95 -19.44 -0.07
CA SER A 159 -8.21 -19.80 0.58
C SER A 159 -8.54 -18.94 1.83
N GLN A 160 -7.60 -18.20 2.38
CA GLN A 160 -7.72 -17.52 3.68
C GLN A 160 -7.30 -16.03 3.65
N PHE A 161 -6.30 -15.68 2.84
CA PHE A 161 -5.67 -14.37 2.88
C PHE A 161 -5.63 -13.71 1.50
N THR A 162 -5.61 -12.39 1.52
CA THR A 162 -5.47 -11.56 0.33
C THR A 162 -4.39 -10.51 0.58
N ASP A 163 -3.49 -10.35 -0.38
CA ASP A 163 -2.55 -9.24 -0.44
C ASP A 163 -2.71 -8.46 -1.74
N LYS A 164 -2.22 -7.22 -1.80
CA LYS A 164 -2.50 -6.28 -2.88
C LYS A 164 -1.25 -5.56 -3.35
N THR A 165 -1.29 -5.13 -4.60
CA THR A 165 -0.36 -4.17 -5.18
C THR A 165 -1.09 -3.28 -6.18
N ARG A 166 -0.55 -2.10 -6.45
CA ARG A 166 -1.05 -1.16 -7.45
C ARG A 166 0.06 -0.82 -8.44
N VAL A 167 -0.28 -0.82 -9.70
CA VAL A 167 0.51 -0.21 -10.77
C VAL A 167 -0.23 1.04 -11.24
N VAL A 168 0.49 2.13 -11.43
CA VAL A 168 -0.06 3.36 -12.00
C VAL A 168 0.75 3.71 -13.24
N LEU A 169 0.08 3.79 -14.38
CA LEU A 169 0.70 4.22 -15.63
C LEU A 169 0.53 5.72 -15.75
N ASN A 170 1.65 6.43 -15.86
CA ASN A 170 1.70 7.89 -15.98
C ASN A 170 2.89 8.29 -16.85
N GLU A 171 2.64 8.97 -17.96
CA GLU A 171 3.69 9.37 -18.91
C GLU A 171 4.74 10.31 -18.32
N GLU A 172 4.39 11.03 -17.24
CA GLU A 172 5.28 11.97 -16.55
C GLU A 172 6.10 11.31 -15.42
N ALA A 173 5.84 10.04 -15.11
CA ALA A 173 6.54 9.33 -14.05
C ALA A 173 7.95 8.88 -14.47
N SER A 174 8.75 8.54 -13.47
CA SER A 174 10.09 7.98 -13.62
C SER A 174 10.08 6.46 -13.42
N MET A 175 11.16 5.78 -13.81
CA MET A 175 11.41 4.37 -13.47
C MET A 175 12.11 4.22 -12.12
N ASP A 176 12.59 5.32 -11.54
CA ASP A 176 13.22 5.36 -10.22
C ASP A 176 12.16 5.50 -9.12
N TYR A 177 12.52 5.12 -7.89
CA TYR A 177 11.65 5.29 -6.74
C TYR A 177 11.44 6.77 -6.38
N GLU A 178 10.20 7.23 -6.47
CA GLU A 178 9.78 8.60 -6.14
C GLU A 178 8.73 8.59 -5.03
N LEU A 179 9.05 9.18 -3.89
CA LEU A 179 8.18 9.20 -2.71
C LEU A 179 6.81 9.87 -2.98
N GLU A 180 6.74 10.75 -3.96
CA GLU A 180 5.54 11.43 -4.42
C GLU A 180 4.54 10.50 -5.09
N HIS A 181 5.03 9.38 -5.63
CA HIS A 181 4.30 8.53 -6.56
C HIS A 181 4.32 7.06 -6.15
N ASP A 182 5.33 6.65 -5.39
CA ASP A 182 5.61 5.26 -5.08
C ASP A 182 5.41 4.93 -3.61
N ALA A 183 5.11 3.67 -3.34
CA ALA A 183 5.15 3.11 -1.99
C ALA A 183 5.92 1.79 -1.99
N GLY A 184 6.95 1.71 -1.16
CA GLY A 184 7.70 0.47 -0.94
C GLY A 184 6.80 -0.61 -0.33
N LYS A 185 7.00 -1.87 -0.74
CA LYS A 185 6.25 -3.00 -0.19
C LYS A 185 6.77 -3.37 1.19
N PHE A 186 5.92 -3.26 2.20
CA PHE A 186 6.12 -3.93 3.48
C PHE A 186 5.61 -5.37 3.38
N MET A 187 6.52 -6.31 3.60
CA MET A 187 6.15 -7.72 3.65
C MET A 187 5.38 -8.02 4.93
N SER A 188 4.39 -8.90 4.87
CA SER A 188 3.63 -9.31 6.04
C SER A 188 4.53 -9.84 7.15
N MET A 189 4.21 -9.53 8.38
CA MET A 189 4.80 -10.15 9.57
C MET A 189 4.31 -11.60 9.79
N ARG A 190 3.25 -11.99 9.08
CA ARG A 190 2.65 -13.32 9.13
C ARG A 190 3.20 -14.17 7.97
N PRO A 191 4.05 -15.18 8.23
CA PRO A 191 4.71 -15.94 7.17
C PRO A 191 3.75 -16.81 6.36
N GLU A 192 2.53 -17.05 6.85
CA GLU A 192 1.50 -17.81 6.16
C GLU A 192 0.69 -16.99 5.14
N VAL A 193 0.89 -15.66 5.07
CA VAL A 193 0.16 -14.79 4.16
C VAL A 193 0.88 -14.69 2.82
N PRO A 194 0.25 -14.99 1.68
CA PRO A 194 0.84 -14.76 0.37
C PRO A 194 1.09 -13.26 0.15
N GLN A 195 2.15 -12.93 -0.59
CA GLN A 195 2.49 -11.53 -0.86
C GLN A 195 2.57 -11.27 -2.35
N LEU A 196 2.05 -10.11 -2.74
CA LEU A 196 2.06 -9.60 -4.11
C LEU A 196 2.73 -8.22 -4.13
N TYR A 197 3.61 -7.99 -5.08
CA TYR A 197 4.27 -6.71 -5.30
C TYR A 197 4.66 -6.56 -6.76
N SER A 198 4.78 -5.34 -7.25
CA SER A 198 5.46 -5.09 -8.51
C SER A 198 6.96 -4.87 -8.28
N LEU A 199 7.75 -5.06 -9.32
CA LEU A 199 9.21 -4.99 -9.26
C LEU A 199 9.74 -3.84 -10.12
N GLY A 200 10.60 -3.05 -9.53
CA GLY A 200 11.44 -2.10 -10.27
C GLY A 200 12.56 -2.79 -11.03
N THR A 201 13.22 -2.05 -11.89
CA THR A 201 14.38 -2.53 -12.68
C THR A 201 15.56 -2.93 -11.79
N ASP A 202 15.72 -2.26 -10.65
CA ASP A 202 16.73 -2.52 -9.62
C ASP A 202 16.34 -3.65 -8.64
N GLY A 203 15.16 -4.28 -8.83
CA GLY A 203 14.61 -5.29 -7.93
C GLY A 203 13.87 -4.73 -6.71
N THR A 204 13.64 -3.42 -6.65
CA THR A 204 12.81 -2.80 -5.62
C THR A 204 11.40 -3.37 -5.67
N LYS A 205 10.86 -3.72 -4.49
CA LYS A 205 9.50 -4.21 -4.33
C LYS A 205 8.57 -3.04 -4.00
N TYR A 206 7.51 -2.91 -4.77
CA TYR A 206 6.53 -1.84 -4.61
C TYR A 206 5.17 -2.38 -4.20
N ALA A 207 4.54 -1.69 -3.25
CA ALA A 207 3.10 -1.81 -2.99
C ALA A 207 2.30 -0.93 -3.95
N ILE A 208 2.83 0.25 -4.29
CA ILE A 208 2.33 1.15 -5.33
C ILE A 208 3.54 1.55 -6.18
N ASN A 209 3.42 1.38 -7.49
CA ASN A 209 4.48 1.64 -8.47
C ASN A 209 3.89 2.52 -9.59
N GLU A 210 4.20 3.79 -9.57
CA GLU A 210 3.83 4.72 -10.63
C GLU A 210 5.01 4.83 -11.61
N ARG A 211 4.74 4.61 -12.90
CA ARG A 211 5.78 4.46 -13.90
C ARG A 211 5.31 4.88 -15.29
N PRO A 212 6.23 5.25 -16.19
CA PRO A 212 5.89 5.51 -17.58
C PRO A 212 5.41 4.24 -18.28
N MET A 213 4.78 4.42 -19.44
CA MET A 213 4.31 3.31 -20.27
C MET A 213 5.37 2.77 -21.25
N ASP A 214 6.59 3.29 -21.20
CA ASP A 214 7.62 3.16 -22.25
C ASP A 214 7.95 1.73 -22.68
N ASP A 215 7.99 0.78 -21.72
CA ASP A 215 8.25 -0.64 -22.05
C ASP A 215 6.99 -1.51 -22.05
N GLY A 216 5.86 -0.93 -21.69
CA GLY A 216 4.56 -1.61 -21.65
C GLY A 216 4.50 -2.83 -20.72
N THR A 217 5.54 -3.11 -19.94
CA THR A 217 5.63 -4.32 -19.12
C THR A 217 5.92 -4.04 -17.65
N VAL A 218 5.31 -4.85 -16.75
CA VAL A 218 5.57 -4.81 -15.31
C VAL A 218 5.73 -6.23 -14.77
N ARG A 219 6.89 -6.52 -14.20
CA ARG A 219 7.10 -7.79 -13.51
C ARG A 219 6.38 -7.77 -12.16
N LEU A 220 5.66 -8.86 -11.87
CA LEU A 220 5.07 -9.10 -10.56
C LEU A 220 5.94 -10.06 -9.76
N GLY A 221 6.14 -9.74 -8.49
CA GLY A 221 6.77 -10.61 -7.54
C GLY A 221 5.74 -11.27 -6.62
N LEU A 222 5.95 -12.54 -6.30
CA LEU A 222 5.10 -13.33 -5.44
C LEU A 222 5.93 -13.93 -4.31
N TYR A 223 5.39 -13.92 -3.10
CA TYR A 223 5.79 -14.83 -2.04
C TYR A 223 4.64 -15.80 -1.80
N ILE A 224 4.92 -17.09 -1.95
CA ILE A 224 3.98 -18.20 -1.82
C ILE A 224 4.32 -18.98 -0.56
N PRO A 225 3.48 -18.93 0.48
CA PRO A 225 3.78 -19.52 1.78
C PRO A 225 3.68 -21.06 1.81
N ALA A 226 2.86 -21.65 0.95
CA ALA A 226 2.61 -23.09 0.89
C ALA A 226 2.25 -23.52 -0.53
N ASP A 227 2.46 -24.81 -0.84
CA ASP A 227 1.99 -25.41 -2.09
C ASP A 227 0.46 -25.29 -2.16
N GLY A 228 -0.08 -24.81 -3.28
CA GLY A 228 -1.52 -24.65 -3.42
C GLY A 228 -1.95 -23.82 -4.61
N ASP A 229 -3.25 -23.53 -4.64
CA ASP A 229 -3.88 -22.72 -5.67
C ASP A 229 -4.03 -21.27 -5.20
N TYR A 230 -3.68 -20.37 -6.09
CA TYR A 230 -3.74 -18.92 -5.89
C TYR A 230 -4.52 -18.27 -7.01
N THR A 231 -5.16 -17.16 -6.70
CA THR A 231 -5.90 -16.38 -7.68
C THR A 231 -5.38 -14.96 -7.71
N LEU A 232 -4.92 -14.51 -8.87
CA LEU A 232 -4.60 -13.11 -9.16
C LEU A 232 -5.83 -12.47 -9.80
N THR A 233 -6.29 -11.34 -9.27
CA THR A 233 -7.48 -10.64 -9.75
C THR A 233 -7.19 -9.16 -9.91
N ILE A 234 -7.68 -8.54 -10.99
CA ILE A 234 -7.77 -7.09 -11.09
C ILE A 234 -9.01 -6.61 -10.34
N THR A 235 -8.81 -5.69 -9.38
CA THR A 235 -9.90 -5.12 -8.58
C THR A 235 -10.25 -3.69 -8.98
N ARG A 236 -9.37 -3.02 -9.73
CA ARG A 236 -9.59 -1.76 -10.43
C ARG A 236 -8.74 -1.75 -11.71
N ASN A 237 -9.29 -1.26 -12.80
CA ASN A 237 -8.58 -1.13 -14.06
C ASN A 237 -9.01 0.13 -14.79
N ASP A 238 -8.09 1.09 -14.91
CA ASP A 238 -8.27 2.30 -15.72
C ASP A 238 -7.52 2.18 -17.07
N ALA A 239 -6.81 1.07 -17.33
CA ALA A 239 -6.17 0.79 -18.61
C ALA A 239 -7.14 0.14 -19.60
N GLU A 240 -6.85 0.28 -20.91
CA GLU A 240 -7.70 -0.28 -21.95
C GLU A 240 -7.59 -1.82 -22.01
N GLN A 241 -6.36 -2.33 -21.90
CA GLN A 241 -6.09 -3.76 -21.90
C GLN A 241 -4.96 -4.10 -20.93
N VAL A 242 -5.12 -5.19 -20.19
CA VAL A 242 -4.10 -5.76 -19.31
C VAL A 242 -3.94 -7.24 -19.65
N LEU A 243 -2.78 -7.60 -20.19
CA LEU A 243 -2.40 -8.98 -20.44
C LEU A 243 -1.48 -9.48 -19.35
N LEU A 244 -1.68 -10.72 -18.90
CA LEU A 244 -0.81 -11.42 -17.96
C LEU A 244 -0.13 -12.59 -18.67
N THR A 245 1.19 -12.59 -18.64
CA THR A 245 2.00 -13.74 -19.08
C THR A 245 2.52 -14.51 -17.88
N ASP A 246 2.23 -15.82 -17.83
CA ASP A 246 2.81 -16.76 -16.84
C ASP A 246 3.90 -17.58 -17.54
N SER A 247 5.17 -17.33 -17.22
CA SER A 247 6.32 -17.99 -17.84
C SER A 247 6.44 -19.49 -17.51
N GLU A 248 5.87 -19.95 -16.39
CA GLU A 248 5.87 -21.38 -16.05
C GLU A 248 4.91 -22.18 -16.92
N THR A 249 3.81 -21.58 -17.34
CA THR A 249 2.80 -22.25 -18.19
C THR A 249 2.90 -21.85 -19.66
N GLY A 250 3.66 -20.80 -19.97
CA GLY A 250 3.75 -20.21 -21.31
C GLY A 250 2.45 -19.56 -21.79
N LYS A 251 1.50 -19.30 -20.90
CA LYS A 251 0.19 -18.73 -21.24
C LYS A 251 0.21 -17.21 -21.11
N THR A 252 -0.43 -16.56 -22.07
CA THR A 252 -0.83 -15.16 -21.98
C THR A 252 -2.35 -15.09 -21.88
N ILE A 253 -2.85 -14.33 -20.92
CA ILE A 253 -4.27 -14.28 -20.54
C ILE A 253 -4.69 -12.81 -20.50
N ASP A 254 -5.83 -12.51 -21.09
CA ASP A 254 -6.46 -11.21 -20.91
C ASP A 254 -7.02 -11.13 -19.49
N LEU A 255 -6.45 -10.21 -18.70
CA LEU A 255 -6.80 -9.98 -17.31
C LEU A 255 -7.64 -8.70 -17.12
N THR A 256 -7.99 -8.01 -18.21
CA THR A 256 -8.64 -6.69 -18.20
C THR A 256 -9.88 -6.63 -17.29
N GLU A 257 -10.70 -7.68 -17.30
CA GLU A 257 -11.91 -7.82 -16.46
C GLU A 257 -11.96 -9.18 -15.76
N GLY A 258 -10.80 -9.78 -15.46
CA GLY A 258 -10.78 -11.16 -15.06
C GLY A 258 -9.91 -11.49 -13.86
N SER A 259 -9.76 -12.78 -13.70
CA SER A 259 -8.86 -13.37 -12.73
C SER A 259 -8.09 -14.53 -13.34
N TYR A 260 -6.91 -14.78 -12.84
CA TYR A 260 -6.07 -15.91 -13.21
C TYR A 260 -5.83 -16.81 -12.00
N ARG A 261 -6.32 -18.07 -12.08
CA ARG A 261 -6.05 -19.09 -11.10
C ARG A 261 -4.87 -19.94 -11.56
N PHE A 262 -3.91 -20.16 -10.67
CA PHE A 262 -2.71 -20.93 -10.94
C PHE A 262 -2.29 -21.74 -9.69
N HIS A 263 -1.61 -22.84 -9.94
CA HIS A 263 -0.95 -23.60 -8.89
C HIS A 263 0.48 -23.10 -8.71
N ALA A 264 0.93 -22.99 -7.46
CA ALA A 264 2.33 -22.66 -7.16
C ALA A 264 2.83 -23.46 -5.98
N ARG A 265 4.13 -23.78 -6.00
CA ARG A 265 4.84 -24.34 -4.85
C ARG A 265 5.29 -23.22 -3.92
N LYS A 266 5.54 -23.59 -2.66
CA LYS A 266 6.14 -22.67 -1.69
C LYS A 266 7.43 -22.06 -2.24
N GLY A 267 7.56 -20.72 -2.19
CA GLY A 267 8.73 -20.03 -2.70
C GLY A 267 8.51 -18.54 -2.98
N THR A 268 9.55 -17.93 -3.55
CA THR A 268 9.49 -16.53 -4.03
C THR A 268 9.71 -16.55 -5.54
N TYR A 269 8.81 -15.88 -6.27
CA TYR A 269 8.78 -15.85 -7.72
C TYR A 269 8.86 -14.41 -8.20
N ASN A 270 9.99 -13.99 -8.75
CA ASN A 270 10.20 -12.62 -9.24
C ASN A 270 10.17 -12.50 -10.76
N ASN A 271 10.08 -13.63 -11.48
CA ASN A 271 10.13 -13.68 -12.95
C ASN A 271 9.02 -14.54 -13.56
N ARG A 272 8.05 -14.99 -12.77
CA ARG A 272 6.98 -15.86 -13.25
C ARG A 272 5.88 -15.08 -13.97
N LEU A 273 5.39 -14.03 -13.34
CA LEU A 273 4.24 -13.26 -13.81
C LEU A 273 4.67 -11.87 -14.32
N MET A 274 4.20 -11.53 -15.51
CA MET A 274 4.47 -10.27 -16.16
C MET A 274 3.17 -9.68 -16.70
N LEU A 275 2.89 -8.42 -16.37
CA LEU A 275 1.82 -7.64 -16.98
C LEU A 275 2.34 -6.93 -18.23
N THR A 276 1.48 -6.87 -19.24
CA THR A 276 1.69 -6.04 -20.44
C THR A 276 0.44 -5.20 -20.65
N PHE A 277 0.63 -3.92 -20.94
CA PHE A 277 -0.45 -2.97 -21.17
C PHE A 277 -0.51 -2.64 -22.65
N GLY A 278 -1.68 -2.82 -23.27
CA GLY A 278 -1.94 -2.49 -24.67
C GLY A 278 -2.73 -1.19 -24.78
N THR A 279 -2.45 -0.41 -25.84
CA THR A 279 -3.43 0.47 -26.44
C THR A 279 -4.16 -0.36 -27.49
N VAL A 280 -5.49 -0.37 -27.51
CA VAL A 280 -6.26 -0.95 -28.61
C VAL A 280 -6.08 -0.04 -29.84
N THR A 281 -4.92 -0.12 -30.47
CA THR A 281 -4.76 0.31 -31.85
C THR A 281 -5.19 -0.87 -32.70
N GLY A 282 -6.33 -0.73 -33.35
CA GLY A 282 -7.02 -1.64 -34.29
C GLY A 282 -6.45 -3.05 -34.47
N MET A 283 -7.32 -3.99 -34.52
CA MET A 283 -7.16 -5.46 -34.51
C MET A 283 -6.19 -6.10 -35.55
N ASP A 284 -5.23 -5.39 -36.12
CA ASP A 284 -4.50 -5.88 -37.31
C ASP A 284 -2.99 -6.06 -37.23
N ASP A 285 -2.31 -5.77 -36.14
CA ASP A 285 -0.85 -5.93 -36.11
C ASP A 285 -0.24 -6.47 -34.81
N VAL A 286 -0.65 -7.63 -34.34
CA VAL A 286 0.18 -8.42 -33.43
C VAL A 286 0.97 -9.44 -34.25
N ARG A 287 2.03 -8.99 -34.90
CA ARG A 287 3.06 -9.88 -35.46
C ARG A 287 3.98 -10.35 -34.35
N TRP A 288 3.80 -11.58 -33.94
CA TRP A 288 4.74 -12.31 -33.10
C TRP A 288 6.01 -12.62 -33.91
N THR A 289 7.12 -11.96 -33.63
CA THR A 289 8.42 -12.49 -34.01
C THR A 289 8.84 -13.51 -32.98
N MET A 290 8.62 -14.78 -33.27
CA MET A 290 9.31 -15.85 -32.61
C MET A 290 10.79 -15.74 -33.00
N TYR A 291 11.67 -15.52 -32.06
CA TYR A 291 13.09 -15.80 -32.22
C TYR A 291 13.26 -17.29 -31.94
N ASP A 292 13.44 -18.06 -33.03
CA ASP A 292 14.07 -19.38 -32.99
C ASP A 292 15.56 -19.17 -32.80
N GLU A 293 16.12 -19.61 -31.66
CA GLU A 293 17.41 -20.27 -31.54
C GLU A 293 17.55 -20.92 -30.15
#